data_eaf974ee706de8e62ceb7311a478e6dd
#
_entry.id   eaf974ee706de8e62ceb7311a478e6dd
#
_cell.length_a   1.000
_cell.length_b   1.000
_cell.length_c   1.000
_cell.angle_alpha   90.00
_cell.angle_beta   90.00
_cell.angle_gamma   90.00
#
_symmetry.space_group_name_H-M   'P 1'
#
loop_
_entity.id
_entity.type
_entity.pdbx_description
1 polymer ?
#
loop_
_entity_poly.entity_id
_entity_poly.type
_entity_poly.pdbx_seq_one_letter_code
_entity_poly.pdbx_strand_id
1 'polypeptide(L)'
;MPHTIRLQSDSNAHDRPWRVAVERGFFADEGLDVEYNEDNPKGVEGRVEDFSQRWKESQLQSGALEVYPVCEWGAIERVQALGKGKIIGLDTTVRTGAIMVRRGSPIRSLAELRNVPIAVTWHAGTFYAAIEALEAAGVPFAEIKLTHANDRLDALLSGRTEAAALMEPLVSRAAVAGCSKLADLRWRGGIVASDDVDAETAAKITRALNRAIAWLRDNENRAREEVLRDLDPDQRKSGMMPELVGVQSYRPAEFQEKVDWMMHRGFLQQAPAYADVVHNTRQR
;
A
#
# COMPACT_ATOMS: atom_id res chain seq x y z
N MET A 1 -8.35 -27.67 16.89
CA MET A 1 -8.71 -27.31 15.52
C MET A 1 -7.62 -26.38 15.02
N PRO A 2 -7.19 -26.42 13.77
CA PRO A 2 -6.26 -25.43 13.26
C PRO A 2 -6.87 -24.03 13.45
N HIS A 3 -6.04 -23.08 13.85
CA HIS A 3 -6.48 -21.70 13.99
C HIS A 3 -6.71 -21.10 12.60
N THR A 4 -7.90 -20.57 12.34
CA THR A 4 -8.20 -19.92 11.07
C THR A 4 -7.58 -18.53 11.07
N ILE A 5 -6.76 -18.23 10.06
CA ILE A 5 -6.15 -16.92 9.85
C ILE A 5 -7.05 -16.07 8.96
N ARG A 6 -7.57 -14.99 9.48
CA ARG A 6 -8.38 -14.05 8.69
C ARG A 6 -7.48 -13.00 8.05
N LEU A 7 -7.47 -13.03 6.73
CA LEU A 7 -6.68 -12.13 5.89
C LEU A 7 -7.59 -11.11 5.23
N GLN A 8 -7.11 -9.88 5.10
CA GLN A 8 -7.79 -8.85 4.32
C GLN A 8 -6.84 -8.14 3.39
N SER A 9 -7.25 -7.94 2.14
CA SER A 9 -6.61 -7.01 1.22
C SER A 9 -7.64 -6.10 0.56
N ASP A 10 -7.21 -4.96 0.05
CA ASP A 10 -8.08 -3.93 -0.50
C ASP A 10 -7.64 -3.41 -1.88
N SER A 11 -6.58 -3.95 -2.43
CA SER A 11 -6.05 -3.54 -3.73
C SER A 11 -5.93 -4.71 -4.69
N ASN A 12 -6.81 -4.76 -5.69
CA ASN A 12 -6.77 -5.82 -6.69
C ASN A 12 -5.44 -5.89 -7.45
N ALA A 13 -4.82 -4.74 -7.72
CA ALA A 13 -3.56 -4.70 -8.46
C ALA A 13 -2.36 -5.11 -7.60
N HIS A 14 -2.24 -4.55 -6.39
CA HIS A 14 -1.05 -4.75 -5.55
C HIS A 14 -1.12 -6.01 -4.70
N ASP A 15 -2.32 -6.39 -4.28
CA ASP A 15 -2.53 -7.52 -3.37
C ASP A 15 -2.88 -8.82 -4.11
N ARG A 16 -2.73 -8.83 -5.44
CA ARG A 16 -3.02 -10.01 -6.27
C ARG A 16 -2.29 -11.29 -5.82
N PRO A 17 -1.01 -11.24 -5.37
CA PRO A 17 -0.34 -12.42 -4.85
C PRO A 17 -1.07 -13.08 -3.67
N TRP A 18 -1.73 -12.30 -2.81
CA TRP A 18 -2.52 -12.81 -1.69
C TRP A 18 -3.70 -13.65 -2.19
N ARG A 19 -4.45 -13.11 -3.15
CA ARG A 19 -5.57 -13.82 -3.77
C ARG A 19 -5.12 -15.09 -4.47
N VAL A 20 -4.02 -15.04 -5.22
CA VAL A 20 -3.44 -16.22 -5.88
C VAL A 20 -3.02 -17.28 -4.86
N ALA A 21 -2.45 -16.90 -3.73
CA ALA A 21 -2.08 -17.84 -2.68
C ALA A 21 -3.31 -18.58 -2.12
N VAL A 22 -4.45 -17.88 -1.96
CA VAL A 22 -5.73 -18.49 -1.55
C VAL A 22 -6.29 -19.39 -2.66
N GLU A 23 -6.46 -18.86 -3.86
CA GLU A 23 -7.08 -19.57 -5.00
C GLU A 23 -6.31 -20.82 -5.41
N ARG A 24 -4.98 -20.84 -5.21
CA ARG A 24 -4.11 -21.97 -5.52
C ARG A 24 -3.88 -22.93 -4.35
N GLY A 25 -4.44 -22.63 -3.20
CA GLY A 25 -4.30 -23.46 -2.01
C GLY A 25 -2.90 -23.41 -1.37
N PHE A 26 -2.07 -22.39 -1.69
CA PHE A 26 -0.70 -22.32 -1.16
C PHE A 26 -0.68 -22.12 0.36
N PHE A 27 -1.68 -21.46 0.94
CA PHE A 27 -1.84 -21.41 2.38
C PHE A 27 -2.21 -22.78 2.97
N ALA A 28 -3.14 -23.48 2.33
CA ALA A 28 -3.55 -24.83 2.78
C ALA A 28 -2.38 -25.82 2.73
N ASP A 29 -1.52 -25.75 1.71
CA ASP A 29 -0.31 -26.58 1.59
C ASP A 29 0.70 -26.32 2.74
N GLU A 30 0.70 -25.13 3.31
CA GLU A 30 1.47 -24.78 4.53
C GLU A 30 0.74 -25.17 5.83
N GLY A 31 -0.43 -25.80 5.71
CA GLY A 31 -1.25 -26.19 6.86
C GLY A 31 -1.95 -25.01 7.55
N LEU A 32 -2.19 -23.91 6.82
CA LEU A 32 -2.97 -22.78 7.29
C LEU A 32 -4.39 -22.86 6.75
N ASP A 33 -5.35 -22.77 7.66
CA ASP A 33 -6.74 -22.50 7.31
C ASP A 33 -6.91 -20.98 7.20
N VAL A 34 -7.36 -20.48 6.05
CA VAL A 34 -7.40 -19.04 5.74
C VAL A 34 -8.80 -18.62 5.31
N GLU A 35 -9.35 -17.66 6.00
CA GLU A 35 -10.51 -16.89 5.58
C GLU A 35 -10.03 -15.59 4.94
N TYR A 36 -10.33 -15.40 3.64
CA TYR A 36 -9.90 -14.23 2.89
C TYR A 36 -11.05 -13.27 2.67
N ASN A 37 -10.95 -12.06 3.22
CA ASN A 37 -11.94 -11.00 3.08
C ASN A 37 -11.46 -9.94 2.09
N GLU A 38 -12.26 -9.68 1.07
CA GLU A 38 -12.05 -8.63 0.07
C GLU A 38 -12.94 -7.40 0.34
N ASP A 39 -13.87 -7.50 1.26
CA ASP A 39 -14.81 -6.42 1.57
C ASP A 39 -14.08 -5.31 2.32
N ASN A 40 -13.68 -4.30 1.55
CA ASN A 40 -13.34 -3.01 2.11
C ASN A 40 -14.51 -2.07 1.82
N PRO A 41 -15.28 -1.64 2.82
CA PRO A 41 -16.36 -0.69 2.63
C PRO A 41 -15.78 0.63 2.11
N LYS A 42 -15.81 0.79 0.80
CA LYS A 42 -15.36 2.00 0.13
C LYS A 42 -16.12 3.20 0.67
N GLY A 43 -15.42 4.19 1.16
CA GLY A 43 -16.01 5.45 1.64
C GLY A 43 -16.08 5.62 3.16
N VAL A 44 -15.67 4.63 3.95
CA VAL A 44 -15.56 4.77 5.41
C VAL A 44 -14.29 5.53 5.80
N GLU A 45 -13.30 5.59 4.93
CA GLU A 45 -12.07 6.35 5.16
C GLU A 45 -12.26 7.84 4.83
N GLY A 46 -12.95 8.55 5.71
CA GLY A 46 -12.80 9.99 5.83
C GLY A 46 -11.36 10.35 6.25
N ARG A 47 -11.08 11.63 6.49
CA ARG A 47 -9.86 12.06 7.16
C ARG A 47 -9.88 11.50 8.59
N VAL A 48 -9.51 10.23 8.72
CA VAL A 48 -9.45 9.55 10.01
C VAL A 48 -8.04 9.76 10.56
N GLU A 49 -7.93 10.66 11.52
CA GLU A 49 -6.68 10.91 12.25
C GLU A 49 -6.43 9.83 13.31
N ASP A 50 -7.50 9.20 13.79
CA ASP A 50 -7.45 8.06 14.70
C ASP A 50 -7.43 6.75 13.89
N PHE A 51 -6.28 6.08 13.84
CA PHE A 51 -6.13 4.82 13.12
C PHE A 51 -7.05 3.72 13.63
N SER A 52 -7.44 3.73 14.90
CA SER A 52 -8.35 2.72 15.46
C SER A 52 -9.73 2.72 14.78
N GLN A 53 -10.11 3.81 14.16
CA GLN A 53 -11.38 3.97 13.44
C GLN A 53 -11.30 3.55 11.97
N ARG A 54 -10.09 3.27 11.44
CA ARG A 54 -9.95 2.74 10.09
C ARG A 54 -10.36 1.28 10.06
N TRP A 55 -10.93 0.86 8.95
CA TRP A 55 -11.54 -0.45 8.83
C TRP A 55 -10.61 -1.60 9.23
N LYS A 56 -9.45 -1.74 8.60
CA LYS A 56 -8.51 -2.83 8.88
C LYS A 56 -8.00 -2.80 10.32
N GLU A 57 -7.66 -1.63 10.80
CA GLU A 57 -7.13 -1.41 12.13
C GLU A 57 -8.19 -1.72 13.20
N SER A 58 -9.44 -1.33 12.98
CA SER A 58 -10.56 -1.68 13.89
C SER A 58 -10.81 -3.19 13.92
N GLN A 59 -10.71 -3.87 12.77
CA GLN A 59 -10.83 -5.33 12.70
C GLN A 59 -9.66 -6.03 13.40
N LEU A 60 -8.43 -5.53 13.24
CA LEU A 60 -7.27 -6.06 13.98
C LEU A 60 -7.44 -5.89 15.50
N GLN A 61 -7.91 -4.73 15.94
CA GLN A 61 -8.14 -4.46 17.37
C GLN A 61 -9.22 -5.34 17.98
N SER A 62 -10.31 -5.56 17.25
CA SER A 62 -11.41 -6.44 17.71
C SER A 62 -11.09 -7.93 17.63
N GLY A 63 -9.96 -8.31 17.00
CA GLY A 63 -9.60 -9.70 16.74
C GLY A 63 -10.42 -10.33 15.60
N ALA A 64 -11.08 -9.53 14.76
CA ALA A 64 -11.80 -10.00 13.58
C ALA A 64 -10.90 -10.13 12.34
N LEU A 65 -9.64 -9.71 12.45
CA LEU A 65 -8.63 -9.77 11.40
C LEU A 65 -7.27 -10.09 12.04
N GLU A 66 -6.54 -11.03 11.46
CA GLU A 66 -5.19 -11.36 11.93
C GLU A 66 -4.09 -10.75 11.07
N VAL A 67 -4.27 -10.65 9.74
CA VAL A 67 -3.18 -10.21 8.85
C VAL A 67 -3.70 -9.34 7.72
N TYR A 68 -2.97 -8.24 7.43
CA TYR A 68 -3.27 -7.39 6.29
C TYR A 68 -2.03 -6.68 5.72
N PRO A 69 -1.97 -6.47 4.40
CA PRO A 69 -0.97 -5.62 3.78
C PRO A 69 -1.36 -4.15 3.85
N VAL A 70 -0.34 -3.29 4.00
CA VAL A 70 -0.46 -1.83 4.00
C VAL A 70 0.82 -1.21 3.43
N CYS A 71 0.88 0.09 3.16
CA CYS A 71 2.14 0.73 2.80
C CYS A 71 3.14 0.69 3.97
N GLU A 72 4.43 0.67 3.66
CA GLU A 72 5.52 0.54 4.66
C GLU A 72 5.43 1.59 5.77
N TRP A 73 5.27 2.87 5.43
CA TRP A 73 5.08 3.95 6.40
C TRP A 73 3.84 3.72 7.28
N GLY A 74 2.73 3.34 6.63
CA GLY A 74 1.48 3.07 7.34
C GLY A 74 1.60 1.87 8.28
N ALA A 75 2.40 0.85 7.94
CA ALA A 75 2.66 -0.28 8.83
C ALA A 75 3.36 0.18 10.13
N ILE A 76 4.40 1.01 10.02
CA ILE A 76 5.12 1.57 11.17
C ILE A 76 4.19 2.43 12.03
N GLU A 77 3.52 3.39 11.39
CA GLU A 77 2.67 4.37 12.06
C GLU A 77 1.51 3.71 12.80
N ARG A 78 0.85 2.73 12.14
CA ARG A 78 -0.34 2.06 12.69
C ARG A 78 0.01 1.11 13.83
N VAL A 79 1.05 0.29 13.68
CA VAL A 79 1.50 -0.60 14.76
C VAL A 79 1.90 0.23 15.98
N GLN A 80 2.63 1.33 15.80
CA GLN A 80 3.00 2.21 16.90
C GLN A 80 1.79 2.88 17.54
N ALA A 81 0.88 3.44 16.75
CA ALA A 81 -0.28 4.17 17.27
C ALA A 81 -1.28 3.26 17.99
N LEU A 82 -1.45 2.03 17.51
CA LEU A 82 -2.37 1.05 18.10
C LEU A 82 -1.76 0.31 19.29
N GLY A 83 -0.41 0.26 19.39
CA GLY A 83 0.30 -0.56 20.36
C GLY A 83 -0.06 -2.06 20.21
N LYS A 84 -0.47 -2.50 19.04
CA LYS A 84 -0.93 -3.86 18.76
C LYS A 84 -0.49 -4.32 17.37
N GLY A 85 -0.11 -5.61 17.29
CA GLY A 85 0.38 -6.24 16.08
C GLY A 85 1.85 -5.96 15.80
N LYS A 86 2.38 -6.63 14.80
CA LYS A 86 3.78 -6.55 14.34
C LYS A 86 3.86 -6.58 12.83
N ILE A 87 4.89 -5.96 12.26
CA ILE A 87 5.26 -6.14 10.86
C ILE A 87 6.02 -7.46 10.73
N ILE A 88 5.46 -8.44 10.03
CA ILE A 88 6.07 -9.75 9.83
C ILE A 88 6.97 -9.82 8.59
N GLY A 89 6.95 -8.79 7.75
CA GLY A 89 7.79 -8.69 6.56
C GLY A 89 7.35 -7.53 5.66
N LEU A 90 8.16 -7.29 4.63
CA LEU A 90 7.79 -6.37 3.55
C LEU A 90 7.05 -7.16 2.47
N ASP A 91 5.99 -6.53 1.94
CA ASP A 91 5.00 -7.18 1.09
C ASP A 91 5.56 -7.65 -0.26
N THR A 92 4.77 -8.41 -0.95
CA THR A 92 5.04 -9.17 -2.18
C THR A 92 5.25 -8.32 -3.41
N THR A 93 4.89 -7.03 -3.35
CA THR A 93 4.95 -6.12 -4.51
C THR A 93 5.62 -4.79 -4.16
N VAL A 94 6.38 -4.25 -5.11
CA VAL A 94 6.62 -2.81 -5.15
C VAL A 94 5.38 -2.18 -5.78
N ARG A 95 4.64 -1.46 -4.96
CA ARG A 95 3.39 -0.82 -5.35
C ARG A 95 3.66 0.37 -6.27
N THR A 96 2.74 0.63 -7.17
CA THR A 96 2.87 1.68 -8.18
C THR A 96 1.70 2.65 -8.14
N GLY A 97 1.97 3.88 -8.49
CA GLY A 97 1.01 4.95 -8.66
C GLY A 97 1.59 6.07 -9.52
N ALA A 98 0.90 7.17 -9.62
CA ALA A 98 1.40 8.32 -10.36
C ALA A 98 0.88 9.63 -9.77
N ILE A 99 1.66 10.70 -9.91
CA ILE A 99 1.15 12.06 -9.82
C ILE A 99 0.62 12.45 -11.19
N MET A 100 -0.68 12.70 -11.25
CA MET A 100 -1.39 13.11 -12.45
C MET A 100 -1.82 14.57 -12.34
N VAL A 101 -1.78 15.32 -13.45
CA VAL A 101 -2.37 16.65 -13.57
C VAL A 101 -3.56 16.62 -14.51
N ARG A 102 -4.52 17.50 -14.26
CA ARG A 102 -5.75 17.58 -15.07
C ARG A 102 -5.47 17.85 -16.54
N ARG A 103 -6.42 17.52 -17.38
CA ARG A 103 -6.37 17.86 -18.81
C ARG A 103 -6.20 19.37 -19.01
N GLY A 104 -5.23 19.75 -19.85
CA GLY A 104 -4.96 21.14 -20.14
C GLY A 104 -4.18 21.91 -19.06
N SER A 105 -3.73 21.25 -18.00
CA SER A 105 -2.84 21.86 -17.01
C SER A 105 -1.58 22.42 -17.68
N PRO A 106 -1.08 23.59 -17.30
CA PRO A 106 0.21 24.11 -17.75
C PRO A 106 1.40 23.42 -17.10
N ILE A 107 1.20 22.70 -15.98
CA ILE A 107 2.24 22.04 -15.20
C ILE A 107 2.86 20.88 -15.97
N ARG A 108 4.20 20.83 -16.04
CA ARG A 108 4.98 19.84 -16.80
C ARG A 108 6.00 19.08 -15.96
N SER A 109 6.26 19.53 -14.73
CA SER A 109 7.25 18.92 -13.86
C SER A 109 6.77 18.89 -12.40
N LEU A 110 7.37 18.03 -11.58
CA LEU A 110 7.09 17.98 -10.13
C LEU A 110 7.49 19.27 -9.42
N ALA A 111 8.55 19.93 -9.86
CA ALA A 111 9.02 21.19 -9.28
C ALA A 111 7.97 22.31 -9.40
N GLU A 112 7.15 22.27 -10.46
CA GLU A 112 6.06 23.25 -10.67
C GLU A 112 4.84 23.01 -9.75
N LEU A 113 4.82 21.89 -9.03
CA LEU A 113 3.82 21.61 -8.00
C LEU A 113 4.11 22.28 -6.64
N ARG A 114 5.19 23.05 -6.54
CA ARG A 114 5.49 23.87 -5.36
C ARG A 114 4.31 24.77 -5.00
N ASN A 115 3.78 24.62 -3.77
CA ASN A 115 2.59 25.32 -3.26
C ASN A 115 1.28 25.05 -4.05
N VAL A 116 1.25 24.07 -4.96
CA VAL A 116 0.03 23.66 -5.67
C VAL A 116 -0.65 22.53 -4.88
N PRO A 117 -1.96 22.62 -4.56
CA PRO A 117 -2.67 21.56 -3.86
C PRO A 117 -2.74 20.25 -4.69
N ILE A 118 -2.34 19.16 -4.10
CA ILE A 118 -2.36 17.82 -4.68
C ILE A 118 -3.35 16.97 -3.89
N ALA A 119 -4.34 16.39 -4.58
CA ALA A 119 -5.30 15.48 -3.95
C ALA A 119 -4.64 14.16 -3.56
N VAL A 120 -4.77 13.78 -2.29
CA VAL A 120 -4.24 12.53 -1.71
C VAL A 120 -5.28 11.90 -0.79
N THR A 121 -5.10 10.63 -0.45
CA THR A 121 -5.73 10.04 0.74
C THR A 121 -4.71 10.10 1.87
N TRP A 122 -5.05 10.76 2.98
CA TRP A 122 -4.17 10.92 4.13
C TRP A 122 -3.64 9.56 4.62
N HIS A 123 -2.34 9.53 4.92
CA HIS A 123 -1.64 8.36 5.46
C HIS A 123 -1.78 7.08 4.61
N ALA A 124 -2.07 7.23 3.31
CA ALA A 124 -2.00 6.15 2.33
C ALA A 124 -0.64 6.13 1.62
N GLY A 125 -0.30 5.02 0.95
CA GLY A 125 0.98 4.90 0.24
C GLY A 125 1.23 6.01 -0.77
N THR A 126 0.20 6.45 -1.50
CA THR A 126 0.31 7.57 -2.46
C THR A 126 0.57 8.92 -1.79
N PHE A 127 0.15 9.10 -0.53
CA PHE A 127 0.45 10.30 0.25
C PHE A 127 1.95 10.43 0.53
N TYR A 128 2.55 9.38 1.10
CA TYR A 128 3.97 9.38 1.43
C TYR A 128 4.86 9.37 0.18
N ALA A 129 4.53 8.54 -0.80
CA ALA A 129 5.29 8.46 -2.05
C ALA A 129 5.26 9.77 -2.85
N ALA A 130 4.15 10.54 -2.79
CA ALA A 130 4.09 11.87 -3.40
C ALA A 130 5.03 12.86 -2.71
N ILE A 131 5.13 12.82 -1.38
CA ILE A 131 6.07 13.66 -0.64
C ILE A 131 7.51 13.31 -1.02
N GLU A 132 7.90 12.03 -0.98
CA GLU A 132 9.25 11.60 -1.39
C GLU A 132 9.59 12.04 -2.82
N ALA A 133 8.65 11.87 -3.76
CA ALA A 133 8.87 12.25 -5.16
C ALA A 133 9.04 13.77 -5.34
N LEU A 134 8.24 14.57 -4.63
CA LEU A 134 8.34 16.04 -4.69
C LEU A 134 9.63 16.55 -4.07
N GLU A 135 10.04 16.00 -2.92
CA GLU A 135 11.32 16.33 -2.29
C GLU A 135 12.51 15.96 -3.18
N ALA A 136 12.47 14.77 -3.81
CA ALA A 136 13.49 14.35 -4.78
C ALA A 136 13.56 15.29 -6.00
N ALA A 137 12.45 15.95 -6.35
CA ALA A 137 12.39 16.97 -7.40
C ALA A 137 12.77 18.39 -6.90
N GLY A 138 13.25 18.51 -5.66
CA GLY A 138 13.70 19.79 -5.08
C GLY A 138 12.58 20.67 -4.52
N VAL A 139 11.41 20.13 -4.27
CA VAL A 139 10.32 20.87 -3.56
C VAL A 139 10.50 20.69 -2.07
N PRO A 140 10.79 21.74 -1.29
CA PRO A 140 10.91 21.65 0.17
C PRO A 140 9.61 21.14 0.80
N PHE A 141 9.71 20.30 1.83
CA PHE A 141 8.54 19.72 2.50
C PHE A 141 7.52 20.79 2.95
N ALA A 142 7.98 21.94 3.47
CA ALA A 142 7.11 23.03 3.89
C ALA A 142 6.26 23.65 2.75
N GLU A 143 6.69 23.46 1.51
CA GLU A 143 6.04 23.98 0.30
C GLU A 143 5.21 22.92 -0.44
N ILE A 144 5.17 21.69 0.07
CA ILE A 144 4.30 20.63 -0.43
C ILE A 144 2.90 20.85 0.16
N LYS A 145 1.91 21.06 -0.70
CA LYS A 145 0.53 21.24 -0.31
C LYS A 145 -0.30 20.02 -0.68
N LEU A 146 -0.74 19.30 0.33
CA LEU A 146 -1.58 18.11 0.15
C LEU A 146 -3.00 18.40 0.62
N THR A 147 -3.98 17.93 -0.13
CA THR A 147 -5.40 18.06 0.20
C THR A 147 -6.03 16.67 0.24
N HIS A 148 -6.71 16.37 1.34
CA HIS A 148 -7.42 15.10 1.44
C HIS A 148 -8.62 15.06 0.50
N ALA A 149 -8.72 13.99 -0.28
CA ALA A 149 -9.90 13.67 -1.08
C ALA A 149 -10.05 12.15 -1.23
N ASN A 150 -11.20 11.62 -0.85
CA ASN A 150 -11.54 10.21 -1.12
C ASN A 150 -11.84 10.00 -2.60
N ASP A 151 -12.44 10.99 -3.25
CA ASP A 151 -12.80 11.06 -4.65
C ASP A 151 -11.72 11.75 -5.51
N ARG A 152 -10.45 11.39 -5.31
CA ARG A 152 -9.27 12.05 -5.93
C ARG A 152 -9.36 12.17 -7.45
N LEU A 153 -9.89 11.13 -8.13
CA LEU A 153 -10.06 11.17 -9.57
C LEU A 153 -11.11 12.22 -9.96
N ASP A 154 -12.26 12.24 -9.29
CA ASP A 154 -13.32 13.20 -9.58
C ASP A 154 -12.87 14.63 -9.24
N ALA A 155 -12.09 14.79 -8.17
CA ALA A 155 -11.48 16.07 -7.83
C ALA A 155 -10.54 16.59 -8.94
N LEU A 156 -9.75 15.69 -9.54
CA LEU A 156 -8.86 15.99 -10.66
C LEU A 156 -9.66 16.30 -11.95
N LEU A 157 -10.62 15.46 -12.29
CA LEU A 157 -11.39 15.61 -13.53
C LEU A 157 -12.31 16.84 -13.54
N SER A 158 -12.88 17.18 -12.39
CA SER A 158 -13.70 18.37 -12.22
C SER A 158 -12.90 19.68 -12.09
N GLY A 159 -11.57 19.60 -11.94
CA GLY A 159 -10.71 20.76 -11.72
C GLY A 159 -10.77 21.32 -10.29
N ARG A 160 -11.37 20.60 -9.33
CA ARG A 160 -11.29 20.97 -7.89
C ARG A 160 -9.86 20.93 -7.36
N THR A 161 -9.00 20.09 -7.96
CA THR A 161 -7.56 20.09 -7.73
C THR A 161 -6.82 20.09 -9.05
N GLU A 162 -5.64 20.70 -9.08
CA GLU A 162 -4.78 20.76 -10.27
C GLU A 162 -4.04 19.43 -10.47
N ALA A 163 -3.72 18.75 -9.38
CA ALA A 163 -3.01 17.49 -9.38
C ALA A 163 -3.59 16.47 -8.39
N ALA A 164 -3.34 15.19 -8.63
CA ALA A 164 -3.72 14.11 -7.72
C ALA A 164 -2.67 13.00 -7.72
N ALA A 165 -2.41 12.41 -6.56
CA ALA A 165 -1.63 11.19 -6.43
C ALA A 165 -2.58 9.97 -6.47
N LEU A 166 -2.50 9.21 -7.54
CA LEU A 166 -3.41 8.12 -7.87
C LEU A 166 -2.66 6.78 -7.93
N MET A 167 -3.40 5.69 -7.76
CA MET A 167 -2.96 4.33 -8.05
C MET A 167 -3.96 3.68 -9.02
N GLU A 168 -3.62 2.49 -9.56
CA GLU A 168 -4.58 1.78 -10.40
C GLU A 168 -5.84 1.38 -9.59
N PRO A 169 -7.01 1.41 -10.22
CA PRO A 169 -7.31 1.69 -11.63
C PRO A 169 -7.44 3.20 -11.97
N LEU A 170 -7.25 4.10 -11.00
CA LEU A 170 -7.52 5.53 -11.18
C LEU A 170 -6.52 6.22 -12.13
N VAL A 171 -5.26 5.75 -12.17
CA VAL A 171 -4.24 6.27 -13.09
C VAL A 171 -4.68 6.05 -14.54
N SER A 172 -5.06 4.82 -14.88
CA SER A 172 -5.53 4.50 -16.24
C SER A 172 -6.80 5.24 -16.62
N ARG A 173 -7.74 5.39 -15.68
CA ARG A 173 -8.96 6.18 -15.91
C ARG A 173 -8.65 7.67 -16.13
N ALA A 174 -7.73 8.23 -15.36
CA ALA A 174 -7.29 9.62 -15.56
C ALA A 174 -6.61 9.79 -16.93
N ALA A 175 -5.75 8.85 -17.33
CA ALA A 175 -5.09 8.89 -18.64
C ALA A 175 -6.08 8.87 -19.80
N VAL A 176 -7.09 7.98 -19.76
CA VAL A 176 -8.17 7.92 -20.78
C VAL A 176 -8.97 9.23 -20.82
N ALA A 177 -9.17 9.89 -19.66
CA ALA A 177 -9.82 11.18 -19.57
C ALA A 177 -8.95 12.37 -20.06
N GLY A 178 -7.71 12.10 -20.49
CA GLY A 178 -6.80 13.09 -21.05
C GLY A 178 -5.96 13.84 -20.01
N CYS A 179 -5.88 13.35 -18.76
CA CYS A 179 -4.94 13.83 -17.77
C CYS A 179 -3.51 13.41 -18.14
N SER A 180 -2.52 14.22 -17.73
CA SER A 180 -1.12 13.95 -17.99
C SER A 180 -0.42 13.43 -16.74
N LYS A 181 0.44 12.44 -16.91
CA LYS A 181 1.29 11.91 -15.85
C LYS A 181 2.57 12.76 -15.73
N LEU A 182 2.86 13.25 -14.53
CA LEU A 182 4.11 13.96 -14.23
C LEU A 182 5.21 13.02 -13.74
N ALA A 183 4.85 12.06 -12.92
CA ALA A 183 5.82 11.12 -12.36
C ALA A 183 5.15 9.79 -11.97
N ASP A 184 5.92 8.72 -12.07
CA ASP A 184 5.58 7.45 -11.44
C ASP A 184 5.90 7.51 -9.94
N LEU A 185 5.03 6.94 -9.13
CA LEU A 185 5.23 6.72 -7.72
C LEU A 185 5.50 5.24 -7.47
N ARG A 186 6.45 4.95 -6.60
CA ARG A 186 6.79 3.57 -6.22
C ARG A 186 6.98 3.51 -4.72
N TRP A 187 6.47 2.47 -4.08
CA TRP A 187 6.64 2.27 -2.65
C TRP A 187 6.49 0.79 -2.29
N ARG A 188 7.05 0.41 -1.16
CA ARG A 188 6.93 -0.94 -0.61
C ARG A 188 5.71 -1.03 0.30
N GLY A 189 5.17 -2.23 0.44
CA GLY A 189 4.18 -2.56 1.45
C GLY A 189 4.84 -3.19 2.68
N GLY A 190 4.14 -3.15 3.80
CA GLY A 190 4.40 -3.94 5.00
C GLY A 190 3.25 -4.92 5.22
N ILE A 191 3.55 -6.07 5.77
CA ILE A 191 2.55 -7.06 6.20
C ILE A 191 2.41 -6.92 7.72
N VAL A 192 1.26 -6.45 8.17
CA VAL A 192 0.93 -6.35 9.60
C VAL A 192 0.17 -7.60 10.01
N ALA A 193 0.59 -8.20 11.12
CA ALA A 193 -0.07 -9.34 11.75
C ALA A 193 -0.42 -9.03 13.20
N SER A 194 -1.49 -9.63 13.71
CA SER A 194 -1.86 -9.55 15.12
C SER A 194 -0.81 -10.22 16.02
N ASP A 195 -0.83 -9.89 17.31
CA ASP A 195 0.10 -10.47 18.28
C ASP A 195 -0.11 -12.00 18.47
N ASP A 196 -1.25 -12.53 18.03
CA ASP A 196 -1.56 -13.96 18.06
C ASP A 196 -0.89 -14.77 16.96
N VAL A 197 -0.35 -14.08 15.93
CA VAL A 197 0.41 -14.71 14.84
C VAL A 197 1.84 -14.94 15.28
N ASP A 198 2.16 -16.18 15.61
CA ASP A 198 3.51 -16.58 16.04
C ASP A 198 4.51 -16.62 14.87
N ALA A 199 5.79 -16.83 15.19
CA ALA A 199 6.87 -16.86 14.20
C ALA A 199 6.72 -17.99 13.17
N GLU A 200 6.19 -19.14 13.58
CA GLU A 200 5.96 -20.29 12.67
C GLU A 200 4.85 -19.95 11.67
N THR A 201 3.75 -19.41 12.16
CA THR A 201 2.61 -18.97 11.32
C THR A 201 3.04 -17.86 10.37
N ALA A 202 3.81 -16.87 10.83
CA ALA A 202 4.37 -15.82 9.98
C ALA A 202 5.29 -16.37 8.87
N ALA A 203 6.11 -17.37 9.20
CA ALA A 203 6.95 -18.06 8.21
C ALA A 203 6.13 -18.84 7.18
N LYS A 204 5.05 -19.53 7.58
CA LYS A 204 4.12 -20.21 6.69
C LYS A 204 3.44 -19.22 5.72
N ILE A 205 2.94 -18.09 6.23
CA ILE A 205 2.36 -17.02 5.41
C ILE A 205 3.38 -16.53 4.37
N THR A 206 4.61 -16.29 4.79
CA THR A 206 5.70 -15.85 3.91
C THR A 206 5.97 -16.87 2.80
N ARG A 207 6.04 -18.17 3.11
CA ARG A 207 6.27 -19.23 2.09
C ARG A 207 5.11 -19.33 1.11
N ALA A 208 3.86 -19.29 1.58
CA ALA A 208 2.67 -19.33 0.73
C ALA A 208 2.65 -18.15 -0.26
N LEU A 209 2.93 -16.94 0.22
CA LEU A 209 3.01 -15.74 -0.62
C LEU A 209 4.17 -15.81 -1.63
N ASN A 210 5.34 -16.29 -1.23
CA ASN A 210 6.48 -16.46 -2.14
C ASN A 210 6.20 -17.50 -3.24
N ARG A 211 5.44 -18.55 -2.95
CA ARG A 211 4.95 -19.51 -3.96
C ARG A 211 3.98 -18.82 -4.95
N ALA A 212 3.10 -17.96 -4.47
CA ALA A 212 2.20 -17.20 -5.34
C ALA A 212 2.99 -16.25 -6.27
N ILE A 213 4.03 -15.60 -5.77
CA ILE A 213 4.92 -14.76 -6.58
C ILE A 213 5.64 -15.59 -7.65
N ALA A 214 6.20 -16.73 -7.29
CA ALA A 214 6.85 -17.63 -8.25
C ALA A 214 5.86 -18.03 -9.36
N TRP A 215 4.65 -18.47 -8.97
CA TRP A 215 3.61 -18.82 -9.91
C TRP A 215 3.22 -17.66 -10.86
N LEU A 216 3.07 -16.45 -10.32
CA LEU A 216 2.74 -15.26 -11.13
C LEU A 216 3.85 -14.91 -12.12
N ARG A 217 5.12 -15.05 -11.73
CA ARG A 217 6.27 -14.83 -12.61
C ARG A 217 6.34 -15.85 -13.75
N ASP A 218 6.06 -17.13 -13.44
CA ASP A 218 6.03 -18.19 -14.44
C ASP A 218 4.82 -18.08 -15.38
N ASN A 219 3.81 -17.27 -15.03
CA ASN A 219 2.59 -17.07 -15.78
C ASN A 219 2.34 -15.57 -16.07
N GLU A 220 3.34 -14.88 -16.62
CA GLU A 220 3.35 -13.40 -16.74
C GLU A 220 2.12 -12.81 -17.45
N ASN A 221 1.67 -13.39 -18.57
CA ASN A 221 0.48 -12.93 -19.29
C ASN A 221 -0.76 -13.04 -18.41
N ARG A 222 -0.91 -14.14 -17.69
CA ARG A 222 -2.02 -14.35 -16.77
C ARG A 222 -1.92 -13.42 -15.56
N ALA A 223 -0.72 -13.19 -15.04
CA ALA A 223 -0.49 -12.22 -13.99
C ALA A 223 -0.98 -10.82 -14.38
N ARG A 224 -0.65 -10.40 -15.62
CA ARG A 224 -1.11 -9.11 -16.15
C ARG A 224 -2.63 -9.05 -16.28
N GLU A 225 -3.27 -10.08 -16.83
CA GLU A 225 -4.73 -10.17 -16.93
C GLU A 225 -5.39 -10.06 -15.56
N GLU A 226 -4.85 -10.76 -14.57
CA GLU A 226 -5.35 -10.76 -13.19
C GLU A 226 -5.21 -9.40 -12.51
N VAL A 227 -4.05 -8.75 -12.63
CA VAL A 227 -3.78 -7.43 -12.02
C VAL A 227 -4.67 -6.34 -12.66
N LEU A 228 -4.89 -6.43 -13.96
CA LEU A 228 -5.65 -5.43 -14.71
C LEU A 228 -7.11 -5.84 -14.94
N ARG A 229 -7.60 -6.87 -14.25
CA ARG A 229 -8.95 -7.46 -14.44
C ARG A 229 -10.07 -6.42 -14.41
N ASP A 230 -9.98 -5.47 -13.48
CA ASP A 230 -11.02 -4.47 -13.23
C ASP A 230 -10.92 -3.25 -14.16
N LEU A 231 -10.00 -3.27 -15.11
CA LEU A 231 -9.84 -2.22 -16.10
C LEU A 231 -10.53 -2.60 -17.41
N ASP A 232 -11.15 -1.60 -18.05
CA ASP A 232 -11.64 -1.73 -19.43
C ASP A 232 -10.48 -2.02 -20.41
N PRO A 233 -10.72 -2.62 -21.60
CA PRO A 233 -9.67 -2.95 -22.56
C PRO A 233 -8.75 -1.78 -22.92
N ASP A 234 -9.29 -0.57 -23.08
CA ASP A 234 -8.48 0.62 -23.39
C ASP A 234 -7.65 1.09 -22.18
N GLN A 235 -8.19 0.97 -20.98
CA GLN A 235 -7.46 1.27 -19.75
C GLN A 235 -6.33 0.27 -19.50
N ARG A 236 -6.52 -1.02 -19.85
CA ARG A 236 -5.48 -2.05 -19.71
C ARG A 236 -4.21 -1.77 -20.49
N LYS A 237 -4.30 -1.02 -21.60
CA LYS A 237 -3.13 -0.64 -22.42
C LYS A 237 -2.16 0.26 -21.67
N SER A 238 -2.66 1.13 -20.81
CA SER A 238 -1.89 2.08 -20.01
C SER A 238 -1.72 1.64 -18.55
N GLY A 239 -2.31 0.51 -18.16
CA GLY A 239 -2.29 0.03 -16.79
C GLY A 239 -0.88 -0.22 -16.25
N MET A 240 -0.61 0.34 -15.08
CA MET A 240 0.67 0.16 -14.38
C MET A 240 0.71 -1.21 -13.69
N MET A 241 1.77 -1.96 -13.95
CA MET A 241 2.00 -3.23 -13.28
C MET A 241 2.87 -3.02 -12.03
N PRO A 242 2.48 -3.55 -10.87
CA PRO A 242 3.39 -3.61 -9.73
C PRO A 242 4.55 -4.55 -10.06
N GLU A 243 5.72 -4.25 -9.50
CA GLU A 243 6.84 -5.18 -9.57
C GLU A 243 6.62 -6.30 -8.56
N LEU A 244 6.63 -7.55 -9.03
CA LEU A 244 6.49 -8.72 -8.18
C LEU A 244 7.84 -9.00 -7.50
N VAL A 245 7.86 -8.83 -6.17
CA VAL A 245 9.05 -9.11 -5.34
C VAL A 245 8.72 -10.17 -4.31
N GLY A 246 9.49 -11.00 -3.82
CA GLY A 246 9.13 -11.92 -2.73
C GLY A 246 8.92 -11.15 -1.42
N VAL A 247 8.26 -11.76 -0.46
CA VAL A 247 8.21 -11.25 0.91
C VAL A 247 9.65 -11.17 1.44
N GLN A 248 10.03 -10.01 1.95
CA GLN A 248 11.37 -9.74 2.44
C GLN A 248 11.34 -9.44 3.94
N SER A 249 12.38 -9.86 4.65
CA SER A 249 12.57 -9.42 6.03
C SER A 249 12.80 -7.91 6.07
N TYR A 250 12.14 -7.23 7.01
CA TYR A 250 12.38 -5.82 7.22
C TYR A 250 13.68 -5.63 8.01
N ARG A 251 14.73 -5.18 7.35
CA ARG A 251 16.05 -5.03 7.98
C ARG A 251 16.08 -3.84 8.95
N PRO A 252 16.79 -3.94 10.11
CA PRO A 252 16.82 -2.85 11.07
C PRO A 252 17.30 -1.51 10.51
N ALA A 253 18.28 -1.52 9.59
CA ALA A 253 18.79 -0.29 8.98
C ALA A 253 17.74 0.38 8.07
N GLU A 254 17.01 -0.41 7.25
CA GLU A 254 15.93 0.11 6.39
C GLU A 254 14.77 0.67 7.22
N PHE A 255 14.42 -0.03 8.30
CA PHE A 255 13.42 0.44 9.24
C PHE A 255 13.81 1.78 9.87
N GLN A 256 15.06 1.89 10.36
CA GLN A 256 15.55 3.12 10.98
C GLN A 256 15.55 4.29 10.00
N GLU A 257 16.01 4.09 8.77
CA GLU A 257 15.97 5.11 7.72
C GLU A 257 14.54 5.61 7.49
N LYS A 258 13.58 4.70 7.44
CA LYS A 258 12.17 5.04 7.25
C LYS A 258 11.61 5.79 8.47
N VAL A 259 11.92 5.34 9.69
CA VAL A 259 11.53 6.03 10.93
C VAL A 259 12.12 7.44 10.99
N ASP A 260 13.40 7.61 10.67
CA ASP A 260 14.06 8.92 10.66
C ASP A 260 13.39 9.87 9.68
N TRP A 261 13.07 9.39 8.47
CA TRP A 261 12.34 10.16 7.47
C TRP A 261 10.96 10.62 7.98
N MET A 262 10.24 9.74 8.66
CA MET A 262 8.92 10.03 9.24
C MET A 262 9.00 11.00 10.43
N MET A 263 9.99 10.83 11.30
CA MET A 263 10.24 11.71 12.45
C MET A 263 10.54 13.15 12.02
N HIS A 264 11.42 13.32 11.03
CA HIS A 264 11.76 14.64 10.49
C HIS A 264 10.58 15.42 9.92
N ARG A 265 9.49 14.73 9.55
CA ARG A 265 8.27 15.32 8.99
C ARG A 265 7.10 15.37 9.96
N GLY A 266 7.32 14.94 11.20
CA GLY A 266 6.29 14.94 12.24
C GLY A 266 5.19 13.90 12.05
N PHE A 267 5.41 12.87 11.24
CA PHE A 267 4.46 11.75 11.08
C PHE A 267 4.49 10.81 12.27
N LEU A 268 5.59 10.77 13.00
CA LEU A 268 5.72 10.05 14.26
C LEU A 268 6.05 11.05 15.37
N GLN A 269 5.43 10.87 16.54
CA GLN A 269 5.70 11.71 17.72
C GLN A 269 6.95 11.25 18.47
N GLN A 270 7.28 9.96 18.36
CA GLN A 270 8.47 9.34 18.92
C GLN A 270 8.94 8.21 18.00
N ALA A 271 10.24 7.99 17.97
CA ALA A 271 10.81 6.89 17.21
C ALA A 271 10.50 5.55 17.92
N PRO A 272 9.82 4.61 17.25
CA PRO A 272 9.61 3.29 17.84
C PRO A 272 10.89 2.46 17.81
N ALA A 273 11.07 1.58 18.79
CA ALA A 273 12.13 0.60 18.71
C ALA A 273 11.77 -0.49 17.68
N TYR A 274 12.75 -0.96 16.93
CA TYR A 274 12.57 -2.01 15.91
C TYR A 274 11.82 -3.24 16.45
N ALA A 275 12.23 -3.73 17.64
CA ALA A 275 11.63 -4.91 18.26
C ALA A 275 10.18 -4.70 18.71
N ASP A 276 9.74 -3.46 18.88
CA ASP A 276 8.36 -3.15 19.25
C ASP A 276 7.41 -3.18 18.04
N VAL A 277 7.94 -2.96 16.84
CA VAL A 277 7.14 -2.84 15.60
C VAL A 277 7.34 -4.03 14.68
N VAL A 278 8.55 -4.60 14.60
CA VAL A 278 8.87 -5.67 13.66
C VAL A 278 9.01 -7.01 14.38
N HIS A 279 8.33 -8.01 13.86
CA HIS A 279 8.47 -9.38 14.35
C HIS A 279 9.85 -9.93 13.99
N ASN A 280 10.60 -10.38 14.99
CA ASN A 280 11.96 -10.87 14.80
C ASN A 280 11.91 -12.32 14.27
N THR A 281 11.54 -12.50 12.99
CA THR A 281 11.67 -13.79 12.31
C THR A 281 13.15 -14.04 11.99
N ARG A 282 13.97 -14.33 13.00
CA ARG A 282 15.28 -14.93 12.72
C ARG A 282 14.99 -16.27 12.06
N GLN A 283 15.26 -16.37 10.79
CA GLN A 283 15.46 -17.65 10.12
C GLN A 283 16.58 -18.35 10.91
N ARG A 284 16.21 -19.43 11.63
CA ARG A 284 17.18 -20.40 12.14
C ARG A 284 17.58 -21.33 11.00
#